data_193b77bc5567100da46b1ad30774bbae
#
_entry.id   193b77bc5567100da46b1ad30774bbae
#
_cell.length_a   1.000
_cell.length_b   1.000
_cell.length_c   1.000
_cell.angle_alpha   90.00
_cell.angle_beta   90.00
_cell.angle_gamma   90.00
#
_symmetry.space_group_name_H-M   'P 1'
#
loop_
_entity.id
_entity.type
_entity.pdbx_description
1 polymer ?
#
loop_
_entity_poly.entity_id
_entity_poly.type
_entity_poly.pdbx_seq_one_letter_code
_entity_poly.pdbx_strand_id
1 'polypeptide(L)'
;MQELKGKIALITGGSRGIGKAIALALAKEGVNVAITGRNEEKLKEVVQEIERKGVKSAYAVFDITSKTEVYGALEKLQKDFGKIDILVNNAGVAAFGGILEMEDEKWEEIVKTNLFGAYYVVKAIVPSMVERKTGDIINISSTAGLKGNAMTSAYSASKFGLIGMSESMMLELRKQNIRVTTLMPSTIASDMSKDVLKITDGNPEKVLQPEDFAELVVDLLKLNKRAMLANASLWSTNP
;
A
#
# COMPACT_ATOMS: atom_id res chain seq x y z
N MET A 1 9.82 5.95 -21.05
CA MET A 1 9.36 5.54 -19.71
C MET A 1 10.51 5.70 -18.73
N GLN A 2 10.24 5.85 -17.42
CA GLN A 2 11.31 5.87 -16.42
C GLN A 2 11.87 4.47 -16.20
N GLU A 3 13.18 4.41 -15.94
CA GLU A 3 13.81 3.20 -15.43
C GLU A 3 13.61 3.13 -13.91
N LEU A 4 13.23 1.94 -13.40
CA LEU A 4 13.02 1.71 -11.98
C LEU A 4 14.20 1.00 -11.32
N LYS A 5 15.10 0.41 -12.11
CA LYS A 5 16.27 -0.36 -11.63
C LYS A 5 17.10 0.42 -10.62
N GLY A 6 17.43 -0.21 -9.52
CA GLY A 6 18.26 0.36 -8.46
C GLY A 6 17.52 1.26 -7.47
N LYS A 7 16.27 1.69 -7.74
CA LYS A 7 15.44 2.40 -6.76
C LYS A 7 15.16 1.52 -5.55
N ILE A 8 14.77 2.13 -4.45
CA ILE A 8 14.38 1.45 -3.21
C ILE A 8 12.90 1.70 -2.96
N ALA A 9 12.12 0.62 -2.88
CA ALA A 9 10.70 0.66 -2.54
C ALA A 9 10.44 0.14 -1.13
N LEU A 10 9.51 0.78 -0.42
CA LEU A 10 8.92 0.30 0.83
C LEU A 10 7.45 -0.03 0.59
N ILE A 11 7.05 -1.26 0.89
CA ILE A 11 5.66 -1.71 0.79
C ILE A 11 5.16 -2.13 2.18
N THR A 12 4.15 -1.42 2.70
CA THR A 12 3.52 -1.83 3.95
C THR A 12 2.53 -2.96 3.73
N GLY A 13 2.49 -3.93 4.66
CA GLY A 13 1.64 -5.13 4.50
C GLY A 13 2.11 -6.03 3.34
N GLY A 14 3.43 -6.14 3.14
CA GLY A 14 4.04 -6.86 2.03
C GLY A 14 4.12 -8.38 2.18
N SER A 15 3.62 -8.96 3.27
CA SER A 15 3.75 -10.40 3.56
C SER A 15 2.77 -11.29 2.79
N ARG A 16 1.73 -10.75 2.15
CA ARG A 16 0.72 -11.50 1.38
C ARG A 16 -0.09 -10.59 0.43
N GLY A 17 -0.94 -11.23 -0.37
CA GLY A 17 -1.94 -10.56 -1.21
C GLY A 17 -1.35 -9.48 -2.11
N ILE A 18 -2.03 -8.35 -2.20
CA ILE A 18 -1.67 -7.21 -3.05
C ILE A 18 -0.25 -6.70 -2.76
N GLY A 19 0.10 -6.54 -1.49
CA GLY A 19 1.44 -6.04 -1.10
C GLY A 19 2.57 -6.95 -1.54
N LYS A 20 2.40 -8.29 -1.41
CA LYS A 20 3.36 -9.28 -1.90
C LYS A 20 3.48 -9.23 -3.43
N ALA A 21 2.35 -9.17 -4.14
CA ALA A 21 2.35 -9.11 -5.61
C ALA A 21 3.08 -7.86 -6.11
N ILE A 22 2.82 -6.68 -5.52
CA ILE A 22 3.53 -5.43 -5.83
C ILE A 22 5.04 -5.57 -5.55
N ALA A 23 5.41 -6.14 -4.40
CA ALA A 23 6.81 -6.35 -4.03
C ALA A 23 7.56 -7.20 -5.07
N LEU A 24 6.96 -8.30 -5.50
CA LEU A 24 7.53 -9.20 -6.50
C LEU A 24 7.56 -8.56 -7.91
N ALA A 25 6.55 -7.79 -8.29
CA ALA A 25 6.51 -7.08 -9.56
C ALA A 25 7.60 -6.00 -9.64
N LEU A 26 7.77 -5.20 -8.58
CA LEU A 26 8.84 -4.21 -8.50
C LEU A 26 10.23 -4.86 -8.51
N ALA A 27 10.40 -5.99 -7.83
CA ALA A 27 11.66 -6.74 -7.86
C ALA A 27 12.03 -7.22 -9.27
N LYS A 28 11.05 -7.65 -10.08
CA LYS A 28 11.27 -8.01 -11.51
C LYS A 28 11.79 -6.82 -12.34
N GLU A 29 11.43 -5.60 -11.96
CA GLU A 29 11.90 -4.36 -12.59
C GLU A 29 13.26 -3.87 -12.04
N GLY A 30 13.93 -4.69 -11.22
CA GLY A 30 15.24 -4.36 -10.64
C GLY A 30 15.20 -3.38 -9.47
N VAL A 31 14.03 -3.18 -8.86
CA VAL A 31 13.86 -2.36 -7.66
C VAL A 31 14.28 -3.13 -6.41
N ASN A 32 15.08 -2.53 -5.55
CA ASN A 32 15.37 -3.07 -4.22
C ASN A 32 14.14 -2.88 -3.33
N VAL A 33 13.71 -3.91 -2.63
CA VAL A 33 12.39 -3.90 -1.98
C VAL A 33 12.50 -4.16 -0.49
N ALA A 34 11.94 -3.25 0.30
CA ALA A 34 11.67 -3.46 1.72
C ALA A 34 10.16 -3.70 1.93
N ILE A 35 9.82 -4.64 2.78
CA ILE A 35 8.44 -4.95 3.14
C ILE A 35 8.22 -4.86 4.65
N THR A 36 6.99 -4.55 5.06
CA THR A 36 6.65 -4.53 6.49
C THR A 36 5.41 -5.34 6.80
N GLY A 37 5.29 -5.77 8.04
CA GLY A 37 4.15 -6.52 8.54
C GLY A 37 4.35 -6.96 9.97
N ARG A 38 3.39 -7.71 10.53
CA ARG A 38 3.43 -8.21 11.91
C ARG A 38 4.02 -9.62 12.03
N ASN A 39 3.94 -10.43 10.98
CA ASN A 39 4.40 -11.82 11.00
C ASN A 39 5.78 -11.90 10.35
N GLU A 40 6.80 -12.07 11.19
CA GLU A 40 8.20 -12.11 10.76
C GLU A 40 8.52 -13.29 9.83
N GLU A 41 7.96 -14.47 10.10
CA GLU A 41 8.22 -15.67 9.30
C GLU A 41 7.74 -15.48 7.86
N LYS A 42 6.50 -14.96 7.69
CA LYS A 42 5.95 -14.65 6.36
C LYS A 42 6.74 -13.55 5.64
N LEU A 43 7.26 -12.57 6.38
CA LEU A 43 8.11 -11.54 5.79
C LEU A 43 9.43 -12.13 5.30
N LYS A 44 10.06 -13.02 6.06
CA LYS A 44 11.30 -13.73 5.66
C LYS A 44 11.10 -14.57 4.39
N GLU A 45 9.98 -15.28 4.28
CA GLU A 45 9.63 -16.05 3.08
C GLU A 45 9.56 -15.15 1.83
N VAL A 46 8.85 -14.03 1.94
CA VAL A 46 8.69 -13.09 0.81
C VAL A 46 10.01 -12.40 0.46
N VAL A 47 10.83 -12.05 1.45
CA VAL A 47 12.18 -11.50 1.24
C VAL A 47 13.03 -12.47 0.41
N GLN A 48 13.02 -13.77 0.73
CA GLN A 48 13.74 -14.78 -0.07
C GLN A 48 13.21 -14.87 -1.51
N GLU A 49 11.88 -14.73 -1.71
CA GLU A 49 11.31 -14.72 -3.06
C GLU A 49 11.75 -13.48 -3.85
N ILE A 50 11.87 -12.32 -3.20
CA ILE A 50 12.37 -11.07 -3.78
C ILE A 50 13.85 -11.22 -4.17
N GLU A 51 14.68 -11.75 -3.28
CA GLU A 51 16.13 -11.94 -3.52
C GLU A 51 16.41 -12.87 -4.70
N ARG A 52 15.58 -13.89 -4.91
CA ARG A 52 15.65 -14.75 -6.11
C ARG A 52 15.44 -13.99 -7.42
N LYS A 53 14.95 -12.73 -7.41
CA LYS A 53 14.86 -11.84 -8.57
C LYS A 53 16.15 -11.05 -8.81
N GLY A 54 17.20 -11.24 -7.99
CA GLY A 54 18.49 -10.61 -8.14
C GLY A 54 18.59 -9.18 -7.61
N VAL A 55 17.68 -8.76 -6.74
CA VAL A 55 17.67 -7.45 -6.10
C VAL A 55 17.91 -7.58 -4.58
N LYS A 56 18.31 -6.49 -3.94
CA LYS A 56 18.40 -6.46 -2.47
C LYS A 56 17.00 -6.39 -1.86
N SER A 57 16.82 -7.05 -0.72
CA SER A 57 15.59 -6.92 0.05
C SER A 57 15.83 -6.76 1.54
N ALA A 58 14.81 -6.24 2.22
CA ALA A 58 14.79 -6.09 3.67
C ALA A 58 13.35 -6.22 4.19
N TYR A 59 13.20 -6.42 5.49
CA TYR A 59 11.90 -6.33 6.14
C TYR A 59 12.01 -5.60 7.48
N ALA A 60 10.86 -5.08 7.93
CA ALA A 60 10.70 -4.56 9.29
C ALA A 60 9.41 -5.09 9.90
N VAL A 61 9.50 -5.54 11.15
CA VAL A 61 8.37 -6.07 11.92
C VAL A 61 7.87 -4.97 12.85
N PHE A 62 6.61 -4.57 12.71
CA PHE A 62 5.94 -3.66 13.64
C PHE A 62 4.42 -3.71 13.47
N ASP A 63 3.71 -3.24 14.50
CA ASP A 63 2.30 -2.90 14.37
C ASP A 63 2.17 -1.49 13.79
N ILE A 64 1.52 -1.36 12.65
CA ILE A 64 1.36 -0.07 11.96
C ILE A 64 0.49 0.93 12.76
N THR A 65 -0.28 0.45 13.73
CA THR A 65 -1.05 1.30 14.64
C THR A 65 -0.23 1.92 15.76
N SER A 66 0.97 1.37 16.00
CA SER A 66 1.92 1.85 17.01
C SER A 66 2.86 2.89 16.40
N LYS A 67 2.57 4.17 16.63
CA LYS A 67 3.42 5.29 16.15
C LYS A 67 4.90 5.11 16.51
N THR A 68 5.18 4.69 17.74
CA THR A 68 6.55 4.52 18.24
C THR A 68 7.28 3.40 17.51
N GLU A 69 6.62 2.25 17.30
CA GLU A 69 7.21 1.15 16.55
C GLU A 69 7.47 1.53 15.09
N VAL A 70 6.50 2.18 14.44
CA VAL A 70 6.64 2.64 13.04
C VAL A 70 7.86 3.54 12.90
N TYR A 71 8.00 4.54 13.74
CA TYR A 71 9.11 5.49 13.62
C TYR A 71 10.47 4.84 13.88
N GLY A 72 10.61 4.07 14.95
CA GLY A 72 11.86 3.39 15.28
C GLY A 72 12.28 2.36 14.23
N ALA A 73 11.33 1.55 13.77
CA ALA A 73 11.62 0.52 12.76
C ALA A 73 11.98 1.12 11.40
N LEU A 74 11.28 2.18 10.96
CA LEU A 74 11.53 2.81 9.67
C LEU A 74 12.78 3.71 9.66
N GLU A 75 13.14 4.32 10.78
CA GLU A 75 14.43 4.99 10.93
C GLU A 75 15.57 4.00 10.77
N LYS A 76 15.52 2.87 11.50
CA LYS A 76 16.51 1.79 11.39
C LYS A 76 16.58 1.25 9.96
N LEU A 77 15.42 0.97 9.34
CA LEU A 77 15.36 0.45 7.98
C LEU A 77 16.06 1.39 6.98
N GLN A 78 15.77 2.70 7.04
CA GLN A 78 16.40 3.69 6.16
C GLN A 78 17.91 3.82 6.39
N LYS A 79 18.38 3.65 7.63
CA LYS A 79 19.80 3.65 7.95
C LYS A 79 20.52 2.43 7.36
N ASP A 80 19.92 1.27 7.45
CA ASP A 80 20.56 0.00 7.11
C ASP A 80 20.38 -0.37 5.62
N PHE A 81 19.23 -0.04 5.03
CA PHE A 81 18.87 -0.46 3.68
C PHE A 81 18.96 0.69 2.66
N GLY A 82 18.77 1.92 3.09
CA GLY A 82 18.87 3.13 2.23
C GLY A 82 17.60 3.96 2.20
N LYS A 83 17.70 5.12 1.58
CA LYS A 83 16.59 6.09 1.45
C LYS A 83 15.53 5.59 0.49
N ILE A 84 14.27 5.63 0.92
CA ILE A 84 13.13 5.14 0.15
C ILE A 84 12.80 6.10 -1.00
N ASP A 85 12.72 5.57 -2.22
CA ASP A 85 12.32 6.29 -3.44
C ASP A 85 10.84 6.09 -3.78
N ILE A 86 10.29 4.93 -3.44
CA ILE A 86 8.91 4.53 -3.70
C ILE A 86 8.29 4.05 -2.39
N LEU A 87 7.21 4.70 -1.96
CA LEU A 87 6.41 4.28 -0.81
C LEU A 87 5.07 3.75 -1.31
N VAL A 88 4.74 2.50 -0.97
CA VAL A 88 3.42 1.90 -1.19
C VAL A 88 2.74 1.66 0.15
N ASN A 89 1.80 2.52 0.52
CA ASN A 89 0.91 2.34 1.66
C ASN A 89 -0.21 1.37 1.29
N ASN A 90 0.03 0.09 1.57
CA ASN A 90 -0.89 -1.01 1.25
C ASN A 90 -1.48 -1.67 2.50
N ALA A 91 -0.80 -1.61 3.65
CA ALA A 91 -1.30 -2.24 4.87
C ALA A 91 -2.73 -1.79 5.19
N GLY A 92 -3.59 -2.76 5.47
CA GLY A 92 -4.97 -2.48 5.81
C GLY A 92 -5.71 -3.72 6.31
N VAL A 93 -6.80 -3.46 7.02
CA VAL A 93 -7.74 -4.47 7.50
C VAL A 93 -9.16 -4.07 7.10
N ALA A 94 -10.04 -5.06 7.03
CA ALA A 94 -11.46 -4.83 6.79
C ALA A 94 -12.29 -5.77 7.67
N ALA A 95 -13.42 -5.28 8.09
CA ALA A 95 -14.53 -6.06 8.61
C ALA A 95 -15.83 -5.36 8.22
N PHE A 96 -16.88 -6.13 8.03
CA PHE A 96 -18.22 -5.61 7.74
C PHE A 96 -19.13 -5.86 8.94
N GLY A 97 -19.96 -4.88 9.24
CA GLY A 97 -20.93 -4.93 10.33
C GLY A 97 -21.82 -3.71 10.29
N GLY A 98 -23.06 -3.85 10.78
CA GLY A 98 -23.98 -2.73 10.93
C GLY A 98 -23.41 -1.66 11.87
N ILE A 99 -23.86 -0.43 11.72
CA ILE A 99 -23.33 0.69 12.50
C ILE A 99 -23.62 0.55 14.02
N LEU A 100 -24.63 -0.20 14.39
CA LEU A 100 -25.02 -0.44 15.78
C LEU A 100 -24.50 -1.79 16.33
N GLU A 101 -24.02 -2.69 15.44
CA GLU A 101 -23.61 -4.05 15.81
C GLU A 101 -22.09 -4.21 15.83
N MET A 102 -21.33 -3.31 15.14
CA MET A 102 -19.87 -3.37 15.14
C MET A 102 -19.33 -2.84 16.47
N GLU A 103 -18.52 -3.65 17.14
CA GLU A 103 -17.83 -3.25 18.37
C GLU A 103 -16.95 -2.04 18.13
N ASP A 104 -16.92 -1.09 19.09
CA ASP A 104 -16.19 0.17 18.99
C ASP A 104 -14.70 -0.08 18.75
N GLU A 105 -14.10 -1.05 19.42
CA GLU A 105 -12.69 -1.42 19.27
C GLU A 105 -12.37 -1.89 17.85
N LYS A 106 -13.30 -2.60 17.22
CA LYS A 106 -13.14 -3.08 15.85
C LYS A 106 -13.27 -1.96 14.84
N TRP A 107 -14.22 -1.06 15.06
CA TRP A 107 -14.39 0.15 14.25
C TRP A 107 -13.12 1.01 14.30
N GLU A 108 -12.61 1.26 15.51
CA GLU A 108 -11.37 2.03 15.72
C GLU A 108 -10.14 1.33 15.15
N GLU A 109 -9.99 0.00 15.32
CA GLU A 109 -8.88 -0.77 14.74
C GLU A 109 -8.78 -0.54 13.23
N ILE A 110 -9.92 -0.58 12.52
CA ILE A 110 -9.96 -0.38 11.07
C ILE A 110 -9.46 1.01 10.70
N VAL A 111 -9.92 2.05 11.37
CA VAL A 111 -9.50 3.43 11.09
C VAL A 111 -8.04 3.66 11.50
N LYS A 112 -7.64 3.16 12.66
CA LYS A 112 -6.23 3.24 13.13
C LYS A 112 -5.29 2.58 12.16
N THR A 113 -5.61 1.37 11.68
CA THR A 113 -4.76 0.65 10.74
C THR A 113 -4.71 1.31 9.37
N ASN A 114 -5.88 1.59 8.77
CA ASN A 114 -5.97 1.97 7.37
C ASN A 114 -5.61 3.45 7.11
N LEU A 115 -5.84 4.33 8.08
CA LEU A 115 -5.63 5.76 7.95
C LEU A 115 -4.46 6.26 8.81
N PHE A 116 -4.50 6.05 10.13
CA PHE A 116 -3.44 6.56 11.01
C PHE A 116 -2.12 5.83 10.77
N GLY A 117 -2.15 4.52 10.52
CA GLY A 117 -0.97 3.75 10.16
C GLY A 117 -0.29 4.29 8.90
N ALA A 118 -1.06 4.54 7.84
CA ALA A 118 -0.55 5.16 6.62
C ALA A 118 0.06 6.55 6.89
N TYR A 119 -0.61 7.38 7.71
CA TYR A 119 -0.10 8.67 8.13
C TYR A 119 1.24 8.57 8.89
N TYR A 120 1.39 7.62 9.81
CA TYR A 120 2.64 7.44 10.54
C TYR A 120 3.80 7.04 9.61
N VAL A 121 3.54 6.15 8.66
CA VAL A 121 4.55 5.76 7.65
C VAL A 121 4.94 6.95 6.76
N VAL A 122 3.97 7.75 6.31
CA VAL A 122 4.22 9.00 5.57
C VAL A 122 5.13 9.93 6.37
N LYS A 123 4.84 10.16 7.64
CA LYS A 123 5.64 11.03 8.52
C LYS A 123 7.07 10.53 8.73
N ALA A 124 7.29 9.21 8.67
CA ALA A 124 8.62 8.61 8.82
C ALA A 124 9.45 8.67 7.52
N ILE A 125 8.81 8.58 6.35
CA ILE A 125 9.51 8.41 5.07
C ILE A 125 9.61 9.70 4.25
N VAL A 126 8.52 10.47 4.18
CA VAL A 126 8.41 11.62 3.26
C VAL A 126 9.41 12.75 3.52
N PRO A 127 9.83 13.07 4.77
CA PRO A 127 10.85 14.09 5.00
C PRO A 127 12.13 13.87 4.18
N SER A 128 12.60 12.63 4.07
CA SER A 128 13.76 12.27 3.24
C SER A 128 13.51 12.45 1.73
N MET A 129 12.28 12.24 1.26
CA MET A 129 11.89 12.51 -0.13
C MET A 129 11.89 14.02 -0.42
N VAL A 130 11.36 14.82 0.51
CA VAL A 130 11.33 16.30 0.40
C VAL A 130 12.74 16.88 0.35
N GLU A 131 13.64 16.43 1.22
CA GLU A 131 15.04 16.84 1.22
C GLU A 131 15.73 16.56 -0.12
N ARG A 132 15.49 15.40 -0.71
CA ARG A 132 16.05 14.99 -2.00
C ARG A 132 15.27 15.51 -3.21
N LYS A 133 14.11 16.13 -3.01
CA LYS A 133 13.19 16.62 -4.07
C LYS A 133 12.84 15.53 -5.09
N THR A 134 12.60 14.31 -4.60
CA THR A 134 12.23 13.18 -5.44
C THR A 134 11.56 12.09 -4.61
N GLY A 135 10.52 11.47 -5.16
CA GLY A 135 9.80 10.37 -4.53
C GLY A 135 8.51 10.03 -5.27
N ASP A 136 8.05 8.82 -5.05
CA ASP A 136 6.77 8.32 -5.53
C ASP A 136 6.00 7.70 -4.34
N ILE A 137 4.80 8.18 -4.07
CA ILE A 137 3.94 7.68 -2.99
C ILE A 137 2.67 7.13 -3.62
N ILE A 138 2.35 5.88 -3.31
CA ILE A 138 1.13 5.19 -3.74
C ILE A 138 0.35 4.80 -2.51
N ASN A 139 -0.84 5.36 -2.36
CA ASN A 139 -1.78 5.01 -1.31
C ASN A 139 -2.88 4.10 -1.87
N ILE A 140 -3.00 2.89 -1.32
CA ILE A 140 -4.01 1.92 -1.76
C ILE A 140 -5.27 2.11 -0.93
N SER A 141 -6.25 2.79 -1.53
CA SER A 141 -7.58 2.96 -0.99
C SER A 141 -8.49 1.80 -1.43
N SER A 142 -9.68 2.08 -1.86
CA SER A 142 -10.69 1.14 -2.34
C SER A 142 -11.81 1.92 -3.04
N THR A 143 -12.60 1.25 -3.87
CA THR A 143 -13.89 1.80 -4.33
C THR A 143 -14.85 2.11 -3.17
N ALA A 144 -14.69 1.46 -2.01
CA ALA A 144 -15.39 1.82 -0.77
C ALA A 144 -14.97 3.19 -0.19
N GLY A 145 -13.89 3.80 -0.68
CA GLY A 145 -13.52 5.18 -0.40
C GLY A 145 -14.16 6.21 -1.33
N LEU A 146 -14.88 5.77 -2.37
CA LEU A 146 -15.62 6.63 -3.29
C LEU A 146 -17.12 6.67 -2.98
N LYS A 147 -17.63 5.55 -2.46
CA LYS A 147 -19.05 5.39 -2.11
C LYS A 147 -19.16 4.45 -0.91
N GLY A 148 -19.86 4.91 0.12
CA GLY A 148 -20.22 4.07 1.27
C GLY A 148 -21.32 3.08 0.90
N ASN A 149 -21.29 1.91 1.53
CA ASN A 149 -22.32 0.89 1.41
C ASN A 149 -22.81 0.48 2.81
N ALA A 150 -23.97 -0.17 2.90
CA ALA A 150 -24.41 -0.76 4.13
C ALA A 150 -23.32 -1.68 4.70
N MET A 151 -23.19 -1.74 6.01
CA MET A 151 -22.24 -2.56 6.77
C MET A 151 -20.74 -2.22 6.56
N THR A 152 -20.38 -1.15 5.85
CA THR A 152 -18.99 -0.80 5.57
C THR A 152 -18.52 0.48 6.26
N SER A 153 -19.23 0.98 7.29
CA SER A 153 -19.00 2.31 7.87
C SER A 153 -17.54 2.58 8.24
N ALA A 154 -16.91 1.71 9.04
CA ALA A 154 -15.51 1.86 9.46
C ALA A 154 -14.54 1.80 8.27
N TYR A 155 -14.74 0.79 7.42
CA TYR A 155 -13.88 0.59 6.25
C TYR A 155 -13.99 1.76 5.27
N SER A 156 -15.23 2.17 4.92
CA SER A 156 -15.46 3.32 4.05
C SER A 156 -14.89 4.60 4.66
N ALA A 157 -15.17 4.90 5.94
CA ALA A 157 -14.61 6.08 6.61
C ALA A 157 -13.08 6.12 6.52
N SER A 158 -12.41 4.98 6.77
CA SER A 158 -10.95 4.88 6.68
C SER A 158 -10.42 5.13 5.26
N LYS A 159 -11.13 4.60 4.23
CA LYS A 159 -10.71 4.71 2.82
C LYS A 159 -11.05 6.07 2.21
N PHE A 160 -12.16 6.71 2.59
CA PHE A 160 -12.44 8.11 2.27
C PHE A 160 -11.40 9.04 2.91
N GLY A 161 -11.08 8.83 4.20
CA GLY A 161 -10.03 9.59 4.89
C GLY A 161 -8.68 9.48 4.21
N LEU A 162 -8.31 8.28 3.74
CA LEU A 162 -7.06 8.05 3.02
C LEU A 162 -7.04 8.77 1.67
N ILE A 163 -8.16 8.83 0.93
CA ILE A 163 -8.28 9.60 -0.31
C ILE A 163 -8.06 11.09 -0.02
N GLY A 164 -8.79 11.66 0.95
CA GLY A 164 -8.65 13.08 1.31
C GLY A 164 -7.24 13.44 1.78
N MET A 165 -6.61 12.60 2.60
CA MET A 165 -5.21 12.77 3.00
C MET A 165 -4.28 12.75 1.77
N SER A 166 -4.50 11.84 0.83
CA SER A 166 -3.67 11.70 -0.36
C SER A 166 -3.79 12.90 -1.30
N GLU A 167 -4.98 13.44 -1.49
CA GLU A 167 -5.22 14.63 -2.30
C GLU A 167 -4.51 15.86 -1.71
N SER A 168 -4.60 16.06 -0.39
CA SER A 168 -3.88 17.12 0.30
C SER A 168 -2.37 16.97 0.13
N MET A 169 -1.84 15.77 0.37
CA MET A 169 -0.42 15.46 0.17
C MET A 169 0.03 15.71 -1.27
N MET A 170 -0.78 15.35 -2.25
CA MET A 170 -0.48 15.58 -3.67
C MET A 170 -0.30 17.06 -3.96
N LEU A 171 -1.21 17.91 -3.46
CA LEU A 171 -1.12 19.36 -3.65
C LEU A 171 0.09 19.98 -2.93
N GLU A 172 0.45 19.50 -1.74
CA GLU A 172 1.59 19.96 -0.97
C GLU A 172 2.93 19.54 -1.59
N LEU A 173 3.05 18.28 -2.03
CA LEU A 173 4.32 17.63 -2.36
C LEU A 173 4.69 17.72 -3.84
N ARG A 174 3.72 17.93 -4.76
CA ARG A 174 4.01 18.00 -6.20
C ARG A 174 5.04 19.08 -6.57
N LYS A 175 5.07 20.20 -5.82
CA LYS A 175 6.06 21.26 -6.00
C LYS A 175 7.47 20.88 -5.54
N GLN A 176 7.59 19.76 -4.84
CA GLN A 176 8.85 19.16 -4.40
C GLN A 176 9.29 17.98 -5.32
N ASN A 177 8.68 17.86 -6.52
CA ASN A 177 8.90 16.73 -7.44
C ASN A 177 8.56 15.36 -6.83
N ILE A 178 7.63 15.30 -5.89
CA ILE A 178 7.12 14.07 -5.31
C ILE A 178 5.74 13.82 -5.90
N ARG A 179 5.54 12.64 -6.47
CA ARG A 179 4.25 12.21 -7.01
C ARG A 179 3.48 11.46 -5.93
N VAL A 180 2.21 11.79 -5.78
CA VAL A 180 1.28 11.08 -4.89
C VAL A 180 0.13 10.56 -5.71
N THR A 181 -0.05 9.25 -5.71
CA THR A 181 -1.12 8.54 -6.43
C THR A 181 -2.01 7.81 -5.44
N THR A 182 -3.31 7.90 -5.63
CA THR A 182 -4.30 7.10 -4.90
C THR A 182 -4.91 6.08 -5.84
N LEU A 183 -4.79 4.80 -5.51
CA LEU A 183 -5.41 3.71 -6.26
C LEU A 183 -6.60 3.15 -5.51
N MET A 184 -7.71 2.99 -6.22
CA MET A 184 -9.00 2.56 -5.68
C MET A 184 -9.47 1.29 -6.39
N PRO A 185 -8.88 0.12 -6.04
CA PRO A 185 -9.35 -1.14 -6.62
C PRO A 185 -10.76 -1.48 -6.16
N SER A 186 -11.50 -2.16 -7.04
CA SER A 186 -12.66 -2.96 -6.69
C SER A 186 -12.21 -4.25 -5.98
N THR A 187 -13.03 -5.29 -5.98
CA THR A 187 -12.66 -6.56 -5.36
C THR A 187 -11.47 -7.20 -6.07
N ILE A 188 -10.40 -7.48 -5.30
CA ILE A 188 -9.24 -8.26 -5.73
C ILE A 188 -9.23 -9.58 -4.97
N ALA A 189 -8.92 -10.69 -5.63
CA ALA A 189 -8.80 -12.00 -5.02
C ALA A 189 -7.63 -12.02 -4.02
N SER A 190 -7.92 -12.03 -2.74
CA SER A 190 -6.95 -12.02 -1.64
C SER A 190 -7.53 -12.78 -0.45
N ASP A 191 -6.70 -13.15 0.52
CA ASP A 191 -7.20 -13.76 1.78
C ASP A 191 -8.26 -12.86 2.44
N MET A 192 -8.11 -11.53 2.37
CA MET A 192 -9.09 -10.60 2.91
C MET A 192 -10.45 -10.75 2.23
N SER A 193 -10.50 -10.78 0.91
CA SER A 193 -11.77 -10.84 0.16
C SER A 193 -12.38 -12.24 0.14
N LYS A 194 -11.56 -13.30 0.12
CA LYS A 194 -12.00 -14.69 0.08
C LYS A 194 -12.35 -15.23 1.47
N ASP A 195 -11.43 -15.12 2.41
CA ASP A 195 -11.51 -15.85 3.68
C ASP A 195 -12.11 -15.01 4.80
N VAL A 196 -11.84 -13.70 4.82
CA VAL A 196 -12.32 -12.79 5.86
C VAL A 196 -13.68 -12.20 5.51
N LEU A 197 -13.80 -11.56 4.34
CA LEU A 197 -15.03 -10.89 3.92
C LEU A 197 -16.00 -11.81 3.17
N LYS A 198 -15.50 -12.88 2.58
CA LYS A 198 -16.27 -13.87 1.81
C LYS A 198 -17.12 -13.25 0.70
N ILE A 199 -16.56 -12.25 0.00
CA ILE A 199 -17.24 -11.50 -1.07
C ILE A 199 -16.85 -11.98 -2.47
N THR A 200 -15.96 -12.95 -2.57
CA THR A 200 -15.56 -13.58 -3.84
C THR A 200 -15.03 -14.99 -3.59
N ASP A 201 -15.17 -15.86 -4.58
CA ASP A 201 -14.54 -17.18 -4.64
C ASP A 201 -13.07 -17.11 -5.18
N GLY A 202 -12.67 -15.92 -5.66
CA GLY A 202 -11.34 -15.69 -6.23
C GLY A 202 -11.15 -16.21 -7.65
N ASN A 203 -12.22 -16.56 -8.37
CA ASN A 203 -12.15 -17.05 -9.74
C ASN A 203 -11.42 -16.04 -10.64
N PRO A 204 -10.26 -16.41 -11.24
CA PRO A 204 -9.45 -15.48 -12.03
C PRO A 204 -10.12 -14.98 -13.30
N GLU A 205 -11.14 -15.68 -13.82
CA GLU A 205 -11.89 -15.26 -14.99
C GLU A 205 -12.91 -14.14 -14.69
N LYS A 206 -13.17 -13.87 -13.40
CA LYS A 206 -14.20 -12.93 -12.95
C LYS A 206 -13.67 -11.80 -12.09
N VAL A 207 -12.68 -12.08 -11.28
CA VAL A 207 -12.20 -11.17 -10.24
C VAL A 207 -10.76 -10.79 -10.49
N LEU A 208 -10.43 -9.49 -10.29
CA LEU A 208 -9.06 -9.03 -10.36
C LEU A 208 -8.14 -9.86 -9.47
N GLN A 209 -6.98 -10.19 -9.99
CA GLN A 209 -5.92 -10.85 -9.24
C GLN A 209 -4.95 -9.80 -8.67
N PRO A 210 -4.21 -10.11 -7.58
CA PRO A 210 -3.19 -9.22 -7.06
C PRO A 210 -2.15 -8.79 -8.09
N GLU A 211 -1.84 -9.65 -9.05
CA GLU A 211 -0.90 -9.45 -10.15
C GLU A 211 -1.36 -8.36 -11.12
N ASP A 212 -2.67 -8.32 -11.47
CA ASP A 212 -3.25 -7.28 -12.34
C ASP A 212 -3.07 -5.89 -11.73
N PHE A 213 -3.24 -5.81 -10.42
CA PHE A 213 -3.07 -4.56 -9.68
C PHE A 213 -1.59 -4.18 -9.53
N ALA A 214 -0.71 -5.17 -9.37
CA ALA A 214 0.73 -4.94 -9.30
C ALA A 214 1.29 -4.44 -10.64
N GLU A 215 0.76 -4.92 -11.77
CA GLU A 215 1.11 -4.43 -13.11
C GLU A 215 0.75 -2.94 -13.26
N LEU A 216 -0.46 -2.54 -12.88
CA LEU A 216 -0.85 -1.13 -12.86
C LEU A 216 0.12 -0.27 -12.03
N VAL A 217 0.55 -0.76 -10.85
CA VAL A 217 1.51 -0.05 -9.99
C VAL A 217 2.85 0.13 -10.70
N VAL A 218 3.36 -0.88 -11.38
CA VAL A 218 4.60 -0.79 -12.16
C VAL A 218 4.47 0.22 -13.30
N ASP A 219 3.39 0.16 -14.06
CA ASP A 219 3.17 1.02 -15.23
C ASP A 219 3.05 2.49 -14.85
N LEU A 220 2.32 2.81 -13.79
CA LEU A 220 2.23 4.20 -13.32
C LEU A 220 3.58 4.75 -12.83
N LEU A 221 4.42 3.93 -12.22
CA LEU A 221 5.76 4.32 -11.80
C LEU A 221 6.69 4.59 -12.99
N LYS A 222 6.49 3.90 -14.11
CA LYS A 222 7.22 4.09 -15.37
C LYS A 222 6.81 5.35 -16.14
N LEU A 223 5.73 6.04 -15.77
CA LEU A 223 5.35 7.31 -16.38
C LEU A 223 6.50 8.33 -16.26
N ASN A 224 6.65 9.19 -17.27
CA ASN A 224 7.63 10.27 -17.20
C ASN A 224 7.41 11.12 -15.94
N LYS A 225 8.50 11.56 -15.27
CA LYS A 225 8.42 12.31 -14.00
C LYS A 225 7.55 13.56 -14.04
N ARG A 226 7.38 14.20 -15.22
CA ARG A 226 6.47 15.33 -15.39
C ARG A 226 4.99 14.96 -15.40
N ALA A 227 4.67 13.66 -15.53
CA ALA A 227 3.31 13.14 -15.52
C ALA A 227 3.04 12.42 -14.19
N MET A 228 1.88 12.64 -13.63
CA MET A 228 1.41 12.00 -12.42
C MET A 228 -0.04 11.56 -12.63
N LEU A 229 -0.29 10.30 -12.37
CA LEU A 229 -1.65 9.78 -12.21
C LEU A 229 -2.10 10.12 -10.78
N ALA A 230 -2.97 11.09 -10.60
CA ALA A 230 -3.39 11.53 -9.27
C ALA A 230 -4.24 10.46 -8.57
N ASN A 231 -5.20 9.89 -9.30
CA ASN A 231 -6.04 8.79 -8.81
C ASN A 231 -6.50 7.90 -9.96
N ALA A 232 -6.79 6.64 -9.65
CA ALA A 232 -7.40 5.70 -10.60
C ALA A 232 -8.18 4.61 -9.87
N SER A 233 -9.29 4.17 -10.48
CA SER A 233 -10.04 2.99 -10.05
C SER A 233 -9.81 1.84 -11.02
N LEU A 234 -9.58 0.64 -10.49
CA LEU A 234 -9.43 -0.58 -11.27
C LEU A 234 -10.60 -1.52 -10.96
N TRP A 235 -11.28 -1.99 -11.98
CA TRP A 235 -12.48 -2.85 -11.89
C TRP A 235 -12.31 -4.12 -12.70
N SER A 236 -12.97 -5.20 -12.26
CA SER A 236 -13.16 -6.39 -13.12
C SER A 236 -14.06 -6.03 -14.30
N THR A 237 -13.77 -6.58 -15.45
CA THR A 237 -14.57 -6.36 -16.67
C THR A 237 -15.85 -7.20 -16.69
N ASN A 238 -15.85 -8.34 -16.00
CA ASN A 238 -16.98 -9.27 -15.97
C ASN A 238 -17.09 -9.92 -14.57
N PRO A 239 -17.58 -9.17 -13.54
CA PRO A 239 -17.62 -9.61 -12.14
C PRO A 239 -18.71 -10.71 -11.90
#